data_7b9f2c1b86bbab0e8af0237a162c485c
#
_entry.id   7b9f2c1b86bbab0e8af0237a162c485c
#
_cell.length_a   1.000
_cell.length_b   1.000
_cell.length_c   1.000
_cell.angle_alpha   90.00
_cell.angle_beta   90.00
_cell.angle_gamma   90.00
#
_symmetry.space_group_name_H-M   'P 1'
#
loop_
_entity.id
_entity.type
_entity.pdbx_description
1 polymer ?
#
loop_
_entity_poly.entity_id
_entity_poly.type
_entity_poly.pdbx_seq_one_letter_code
_entity_poly.pdbx_strand_id
1 'polypeptide(L)'
;MPQKSTTRTILFYRFLKPFVLLCVPLALLCVPRSGRVASVYDVRAFGAKGDGKNLDSPSINKAIEAAAAAGGGSVIFPAGTYLSVSIRLRSNITLQFEHGATILAADVVPEKITYDLPEPNEWDMYQDFGHSHWQNSLIWGIGLENVSIVGPGLINGKGLTRRSPRARRVNQPGDRPVTLGGQSPLGEDDDAKVMNGLGNKAISLKLSRNVLLRDFSILNGGHFALLATGVDNLTIDNVKVDTNRDGFDIDSCRNVRISNCSVNSPNDDAIVLKSSYALGFARATENVTITNSLVSGYDIGYLLDGTFKRNVTEAPDRDGPTGRVKLGTESNGGFKNITISNLVFDHCRGLALETVDGGLLEDVTITNITMRDVTNSPLFLRLGKRMRGPAGTAIGQLRRVNISNIVAYNADPRYASIIAGIPEHQVESVFLNNIQIYYRGGGGKKDYSDLPPPEREANYPEPSMFGEIPAYGFFIRHAKGITLSNVWISYLSDELRPPFVLQDVNGVEFDHVTAQRAKDVPAFFFRNVLDFITHDFKGLPDTRLDRVELGKL
;
A
#
# COMPACT_ATOMS: atom_id res chain seq x y z
N MET A 1 -47.13 34.70 -40.93
CA MET A 1 -46.89 35.16 -42.30
C MET A 1 -45.65 34.50 -42.84
N PRO A 2 -45.71 33.80 -43.97
CA PRO A 2 -44.63 32.99 -44.51
C PRO A 2 -43.96 33.67 -45.70
N GLN A 3 -42.73 33.34 -46.02
CA GLN A 3 -42.15 33.45 -47.37
C GLN A 3 -41.04 32.42 -47.51
N LYS A 4 -41.23 31.37 -48.30
CA LYS A 4 -40.98 31.08 -49.73
C LYS A 4 -39.47 31.06 -50.03
N SER A 5 -38.88 29.88 -50.23
CA SER A 5 -38.68 29.16 -51.50
C SER A 5 -37.79 29.86 -52.54
N THR A 6 -36.69 29.26 -52.92
CA THR A 6 -36.32 29.11 -54.36
C THR A 6 -35.27 28.02 -54.58
N THR A 7 -35.70 27.06 -55.31
CA THR A 7 -34.99 25.97 -56.02
C THR A 7 -34.19 26.53 -57.18
N ARG A 8 -32.97 26.06 -57.45
CA ARG A 8 -32.33 26.14 -58.76
C ARG A 8 -31.69 24.81 -59.13
N THR A 9 -32.36 24.15 -59.99
CA THR A 9 -31.92 23.02 -60.81
C THR A 9 -30.98 23.54 -61.90
N ILE A 10 -29.82 22.93 -62.08
CA ILE A 10 -29.03 23.04 -63.32
C ILE A 10 -28.69 21.64 -63.79
N LEU A 11 -29.27 21.37 -64.97
CA LEU A 11 -29.04 20.21 -65.84
C LEU A 11 -27.76 20.47 -66.62
N PHE A 12 -26.83 19.54 -66.72
CA PHE A 12 -25.93 19.46 -67.87
C PHE A 12 -25.61 18.02 -68.29
N TYR A 13 -25.55 17.85 -69.54
CA TYR A 13 -25.57 16.68 -70.40
C TYR A 13 -24.35 15.76 -70.39
N ARG A 14 -24.60 14.48 -70.56
CA ARG A 14 -23.88 13.33 -71.13
C ARG A 14 -22.56 13.59 -71.87
N PHE A 15 -21.56 12.75 -71.56
CA PHE A 15 -20.74 12.03 -72.53
C PHE A 15 -20.38 10.63 -72.00
N LEU A 16 -20.93 9.60 -72.69
CA LEU A 16 -20.54 8.19 -72.51
C LEU A 16 -19.25 7.93 -73.31
N LYS A 17 -18.24 7.31 -72.63
CA LYS A 17 -17.26 6.48 -73.34
C LYS A 17 -17.21 5.12 -72.62
N PRO A 18 -17.16 3.99 -73.36
CA PRO A 18 -17.19 2.67 -72.80
C PRO A 18 -15.79 2.32 -72.24
N PHE A 19 -15.71 2.06 -70.96
CA PHE A 19 -14.55 1.41 -70.35
C PHE A 19 -14.82 -0.09 -70.34
N VAL A 20 -13.95 -0.85 -70.99
CA VAL A 20 -13.90 -2.32 -70.96
C VAL A 20 -13.47 -2.73 -69.57
N LEU A 21 -14.35 -3.35 -68.78
CA LEU A 21 -14.09 -3.89 -67.47
C LEU A 21 -13.37 -5.24 -67.62
N LEU A 22 -12.08 -5.25 -67.44
CA LEU A 22 -11.30 -6.48 -67.31
C LEU A 22 -11.56 -7.06 -65.88
N CYS A 23 -12.43 -8.04 -65.76
CA CYS A 23 -12.65 -8.81 -64.56
C CYS A 23 -11.43 -9.71 -64.27
N VAL A 24 -10.52 -9.27 -63.44
CA VAL A 24 -9.54 -10.16 -62.80
C VAL A 24 -10.22 -10.79 -61.59
N PRO A 25 -10.37 -12.10 -61.49
CA PRO A 25 -10.90 -12.71 -60.27
C PRO A 25 -9.85 -12.58 -59.17
N LEU A 26 -10.12 -11.68 -58.22
CA LEU A 26 -9.37 -11.61 -56.93
C LEU A 26 -9.75 -12.87 -56.14
N ALA A 27 -8.97 -13.94 -56.30
CA ALA A 27 -9.04 -15.07 -55.39
C ALA A 27 -8.61 -14.57 -54.00
N LEU A 28 -9.58 -14.21 -53.17
CA LEU A 28 -9.35 -14.07 -51.71
C LEU A 28 -8.83 -15.43 -51.20
N LEU A 29 -7.54 -15.55 -51.08
CA LEU A 29 -6.93 -16.55 -50.21
C LEU A 29 -7.43 -16.28 -48.77
N CYS A 30 -8.60 -16.85 -48.44
CA CYS A 30 -8.97 -17.10 -47.05
C CYS A 30 -7.92 -18.06 -46.49
N VAL A 31 -6.81 -17.52 -45.98
CA VAL A 31 -5.97 -18.25 -45.06
C VAL A 31 -6.84 -18.47 -43.81
N PRO A 32 -7.22 -19.72 -43.49
CA PRO A 32 -7.91 -19.95 -42.25
C PRO A 32 -6.96 -19.44 -41.15
N ARG A 33 -7.37 -18.36 -40.46
CA ARG A 33 -6.80 -18.08 -39.15
C ARG A 33 -7.11 -19.33 -38.31
N SER A 34 -6.16 -20.27 -38.30
CA SER A 34 -6.19 -21.34 -37.31
C SER A 34 -6.36 -20.64 -35.99
N GLY A 35 -7.53 -20.76 -35.36
CA GLY A 35 -7.73 -20.32 -34.00
C GLY A 35 -6.59 -20.93 -33.23
N ARG A 36 -5.65 -20.10 -32.77
CA ARG A 36 -4.58 -20.57 -31.89
C ARG A 36 -5.31 -21.13 -30.67
N VAL A 37 -5.38 -22.46 -30.57
CA VAL A 37 -5.70 -23.12 -29.32
C VAL A 37 -4.70 -22.57 -28.34
N ALA A 38 -5.17 -22.03 -27.22
CA ALA A 38 -4.28 -21.50 -26.19
C ALA A 38 -3.25 -22.60 -25.87
N SER A 39 -1.98 -22.31 -26.16
CA SER A 39 -0.93 -23.29 -25.98
C SER A 39 -0.71 -23.54 -24.48
N VAL A 40 -0.87 -24.77 -24.05
CA VAL A 40 -0.77 -25.21 -22.65
C VAL A 40 0.57 -25.92 -22.46
N TYR A 41 1.30 -25.53 -21.42
CA TYR A 41 2.63 -26.05 -21.08
C TYR A 41 2.60 -26.61 -19.66
N ASP A 42 2.37 -27.91 -19.50
CA ASP A 42 2.44 -28.56 -18.20
C ASP A 42 3.91 -28.65 -17.75
N VAL A 43 4.24 -28.09 -16.58
CA VAL A 43 5.62 -28.08 -16.05
C VAL A 43 6.19 -29.49 -15.90
N ARG A 44 5.34 -30.51 -15.68
CA ARG A 44 5.76 -31.92 -15.59
C ARG A 44 6.26 -32.46 -16.94
N ALA A 45 5.67 -32.02 -18.04
CA ALA A 45 6.14 -32.39 -19.37
C ALA A 45 7.55 -31.87 -19.67
N PHE A 46 8.02 -30.85 -18.92
CA PHE A 46 9.37 -30.29 -18.98
C PHE A 46 10.31 -30.86 -17.92
N GLY A 47 9.83 -31.81 -17.11
CA GLY A 47 10.64 -32.55 -16.15
C GLY A 47 10.45 -32.19 -14.68
N ALA A 48 9.53 -31.26 -14.35
CA ALA A 48 9.21 -30.93 -12.96
C ALA A 48 8.59 -32.17 -12.25
N LYS A 49 9.02 -32.42 -11.03
CA LYS A 49 8.56 -33.59 -10.24
C LYS A 49 7.35 -33.26 -9.38
N GLY A 50 7.31 -32.08 -8.79
CA GLY A 50 6.25 -31.67 -7.89
C GLY A 50 6.20 -32.50 -6.60
N ASP A 51 7.33 -33.04 -6.14
CA ASP A 51 7.46 -33.95 -5.00
C ASP A 51 7.97 -33.26 -3.71
N GLY A 52 8.23 -31.96 -3.77
CA GLY A 52 8.76 -31.15 -2.66
C GLY A 52 10.21 -31.44 -2.29
N LYS A 53 10.94 -32.22 -3.07
CA LYS A 53 12.31 -32.65 -2.80
C LYS A 53 13.28 -32.30 -3.93
N ASN A 54 12.88 -32.56 -5.16
CA ASN A 54 13.67 -32.21 -6.33
C ASN A 54 13.51 -30.74 -6.68
N LEU A 55 14.61 -30.07 -7.09
CA LEU A 55 14.57 -28.69 -7.52
C LEU A 55 13.87 -28.59 -8.90
N ASP A 56 12.70 -28.00 -8.94
CA ASP A 56 11.84 -27.92 -10.13
C ASP A 56 12.01 -26.62 -10.94
N SER A 57 12.61 -25.57 -10.37
CA SER A 57 12.77 -24.27 -11.06
C SER A 57 13.44 -24.36 -12.43
N PRO A 58 14.43 -25.24 -12.72
CA PRO A 58 14.97 -25.38 -14.07
C PRO A 58 13.94 -25.88 -15.09
N SER A 59 13.07 -26.82 -14.69
CA SER A 59 12.00 -27.38 -15.52
C SER A 59 10.87 -26.38 -15.73
N ILE A 60 10.51 -25.66 -14.68
CA ILE A 60 9.51 -24.58 -14.73
C ILE A 60 9.97 -23.47 -15.68
N ASN A 61 11.21 -23.02 -15.55
CA ASN A 61 11.77 -21.99 -16.44
C ASN A 61 11.84 -22.47 -17.90
N LYS A 62 12.13 -23.76 -18.17
CA LYS A 62 12.04 -24.34 -19.53
C LYS A 62 10.64 -24.28 -20.11
N ALA A 63 9.60 -24.55 -19.29
CA ALA A 63 8.21 -24.47 -19.73
C ALA A 63 7.83 -23.01 -20.08
N ILE A 64 8.24 -22.04 -19.25
CA ILE A 64 8.02 -20.62 -19.48
C ILE A 64 8.72 -20.16 -20.76
N GLU A 65 9.97 -20.54 -20.97
CA GLU A 65 10.74 -20.18 -22.19
C GLU A 65 10.13 -20.79 -23.45
N ALA A 66 9.65 -22.05 -23.39
CA ALA A 66 8.97 -22.69 -24.52
C ALA A 66 7.66 -21.97 -24.87
N ALA A 67 6.87 -21.59 -23.86
CA ALA A 67 5.66 -20.81 -24.05
C ALA A 67 5.97 -19.43 -24.65
N ALA A 68 6.97 -18.74 -24.13
CA ALA A 68 7.40 -17.43 -24.63
C ALA A 68 7.88 -17.49 -26.08
N ALA A 69 8.69 -18.50 -26.44
CA ALA A 69 9.17 -18.73 -27.81
C ALA A 69 8.03 -18.98 -28.80
N ALA A 70 6.90 -19.54 -28.35
CA ALA A 70 5.67 -19.72 -29.14
C ALA A 70 4.79 -18.45 -29.20
N GLY A 71 5.22 -17.35 -28.57
CA GLY A 71 4.49 -16.08 -28.53
C GLY A 71 3.54 -15.92 -27.34
N GLY A 72 3.59 -16.82 -26.36
CA GLY A 72 2.80 -16.80 -25.12
C GLY A 72 2.02 -18.09 -24.88
N GLY A 73 1.39 -18.17 -23.72
CA GLY A 73 0.56 -19.32 -23.36
C GLY A 73 0.40 -19.51 -21.84
N SER A 74 -0.30 -20.59 -21.46
CA SER A 74 -0.51 -20.95 -20.06
C SER A 74 0.48 -22.04 -19.62
N VAL A 75 1.30 -21.73 -18.61
CA VAL A 75 2.17 -22.70 -17.93
C VAL A 75 1.40 -23.22 -16.71
N ILE A 76 1.05 -24.51 -16.77
CA ILE A 76 0.16 -25.14 -15.80
C ILE A 76 0.98 -25.89 -14.74
N PHE A 77 0.58 -25.71 -13.49
CA PHE A 77 1.08 -26.43 -12.32
C PHE A 77 -0.01 -27.38 -11.79
N PRO A 78 -0.01 -28.66 -12.15
CA PRO A 78 -0.89 -29.64 -11.54
C PRO A 78 -0.65 -29.81 -10.04
N ALA A 79 -1.55 -30.51 -9.34
CA ALA A 79 -1.40 -30.79 -7.91
C ALA A 79 -0.02 -31.39 -7.59
N GLY A 80 0.71 -30.79 -6.66
CA GLY A 80 2.08 -31.19 -6.27
C GLY A 80 2.83 -30.06 -5.59
N THR A 81 3.98 -30.37 -4.99
CA THR A 81 4.85 -29.38 -4.33
C THR A 81 6.13 -29.16 -5.14
N TYR A 82 6.24 -28.03 -5.79
CA TYR A 82 7.33 -27.67 -6.69
C TYR A 82 8.40 -26.88 -5.94
N LEU A 83 9.46 -27.56 -5.46
CA LEU A 83 10.59 -26.93 -4.78
C LEU A 83 11.34 -26.04 -5.77
N SER A 84 11.48 -24.76 -5.48
CA SER A 84 11.98 -23.79 -6.47
C SER A 84 12.86 -22.71 -5.84
N VAL A 85 13.85 -22.28 -6.59
CA VAL A 85 14.48 -20.97 -6.49
C VAL A 85 13.88 -20.06 -7.56
N SER A 86 14.59 -19.08 -8.08
CA SER A 86 14.05 -18.06 -8.98
C SER A 86 13.34 -18.61 -10.24
N ILE A 87 12.07 -18.30 -10.36
CA ILE A 87 11.19 -18.51 -11.53
C ILE A 87 11.14 -17.18 -12.28
N ARG A 88 11.58 -17.17 -13.54
CA ARG A 88 11.73 -15.97 -14.37
C ARG A 88 10.55 -15.82 -15.31
N LEU A 89 9.72 -14.85 -15.09
CA LEU A 89 8.56 -14.56 -15.93
C LEU A 89 8.97 -14.03 -17.31
N ARG A 90 8.08 -14.21 -18.29
CA ARG A 90 8.17 -13.64 -19.64
C ARG A 90 6.85 -12.98 -20.01
N SER A 91 6.88 -12.07 -20.98
CA SER A 91 5.68 -11.44 -21.50
C SER A 91 4.71 -12.44 -22.15
N ASN A 92 3.41 -12.17 -22.07
CA ASN A 92 2.32 -12.98 -22.60
C ASN A 92 2.20 -14.36 -21.95
N ILE A 93 2.61 -14.52 -20.71
CA ILE A 93 2.57 -15.79 -19.97
C ILE A 93 1.54 -15.73 -18.83
N THR A 94 0.77 -16.79 -18.71
CA THR A 94 -0.03 -17.09 -17.54
C THR A 94 0.60 -18.24 -16.76
N LEU A 95 0.98 -18.05 -15.49
CA LEU A 95 1.20 -19.15 -14.55
C LEU A 95 -0.16 -19.56 -13.98
N GLN A 96 -0.59 -20.77 -14.24
CA GLN A 96 -1.88 -21.29 -13.81
C GLN A 96 -1.70 -22.41 -12.79
N PHE A 97 -2.18 -22.18 -11.57
CA PHE A 97 -2.16 -23.17 -10.51
C PHE A 97 -3.47 -23.98 -10.50
N GLU A 98 -3.36 -25.28 -10.42
CA GLU A 98 -4.50 -26.15 -10.12
C GLU A 98 -4.65 -26.34 -8.60
N HIS A 99 -5.80 -26.85 -8.17
CA HIS A 99 -6.00 -27.24 -6.77
C HIS A 99 -4.90 -28.20 -6.29
N GLY A 100 -4.30 -27.93 -5.13
CA GLY A 100 -3.21 -28.72 -4.57
C GLY A 100 -1.83 -28.43 -5.16
N ALA A 101 -1.69 -27.45 -6.07
CA ALA A 101 -0.39 -26.96 -6.53
C ALA A 101 0.24 -26.06 -5.48
N THR A 102 1.49 -26.33 -5.12
CA THR A 102 2.29 -25.49 -4.22
C THR A 102 3.65 -25.20 -4.87
N ILE A 103 4.01 -23.92 -5.02
CA ILE A 103 5.40 -23.52 -5.24
C ILE A 103 6.04 -23.32 -3.87
N LEU A 104 7.05 -24.11 -3.56
CA LEU A 104 7.79 -24.07 -2.30
C LEU A 104 9.16 -23.42 -2.53
N ALA A 105 9.42 -22.31 -1.88
CA ALA A 105 10.73 -21.66 -1.88
C ALA A 105 11.77 -22.58 -1.23
N ALA A 106 12.85 -22.87 -1.96
CA ALA A 106 13.92 -23.72 -1.48
C ALA A 106 14.80 -22.99 -0.46
N ASP A 107 15.25 -23.73 0.56
CA ASP A 107 16.33 -23.26 1.42
C ASP A 107 17.61 -23.16 0.60
N VAL A 108 18.38 -22.10 0.83
CA VAL A 108 19.64 -21.87 0.13
C VAL A 108 20.69 -22.85 0.61
N VAL A 109 21.35 -23.50 -0.33
CA VAL A 109 22.57 -24.30 -0.11
C VAL A 109 23.69 -23.63 -0.90
N PRO A 110 24.69 -23.02 -0.25
CA PRO A 110 25.75 -22.30 -0.93
C PRO A 110 26.32 -23.06 -2.12
N GLU A 111 26.53 -22.39 -3.25
CA GLU A 111 27.04 -22.91 -4.52
C GLU A 111 26.19 -23.99 -5.21
N LYS A 112 25.15 -24.52 -4.57
CA LYS A 112 24.30 -25.61 -5.11
C LYS A 112 22.86 -25.19 -5.36
N ILE A 113 22.24 -24.50 -4.41
CA ILE A 113 20.84 -24.05 -4.48
C ILE A 113 20.83 -22.57 -4.12
N THR A 114 20.73 -21.70 -5.11
CA THR A 114 20.75 -20.25 -4.92
C THR A 114 19.69 -19.58 -5.78
N TYR A 115 19.17 -18.47 -5.29
CA TYR A 115 18.34 -17.56 -6.07
C TYR A 115 19.18 -16.70 -7.00
N ASP A 116 18.54 -16.07 -7.97
CA ASP A 116 19.21 -15.10 -8.83
C ASP A 116 19.82 -13.97 -7.98
N LEU A 117 20.91 -13.42 -8.44
CA LEU A 117 21.58 -12.32 -7.75
C LEU A 117 20.72 -11.04 -7.83
N PRO A 118 20.75 -10.22 -6.78
CA PRO A 118 20.17 -8.89 -6.88
C PRO A 118 20.90 -8.10 -7.97
N GLU A 119 20.15 -7.45 -8.83
CA GLU A 119 20.71 -6.56 -9.84
C GLU A 119 21.27 -5.28 -9.21
N PRO A 120 22.31 -4.66 -9.79
CA PRO A 120 22.79 -3.36 -9.32
C PRO A 120 21.70 -2.28 -9.42
N ASN A 121 21.61 -1.41 -8.41
CA ASN A 121 20.76 -0.24 -8.41
C ASN A 121 21.51 0.96 -7.82
N GLU A 122 21.71 2.00 -8.61
CA GLU A 122 22.41 3.22 -8.20
C GLU A 122 21.64 4.05 -7.16
N TRP A 123 20.35 3.73 -6.94
CA TRP A 123 19.43 4.48 -6.10
C TRP A 123 19.15 3.83 -4.74
N ASP A 124 19.89 2.80 -4.37
CA ASP A 124 19.74 2.06 -3.10
C ASP A 124 19.79 2.96 -1.87
N MET A 125 20.51 4.07 -1.95
CA MET A 125 20.70 5.01 -0.84
C MET A 125 19.42 5.68 -0.36
N TYR A 126 18.35 5.65 -1.15
CA TYR A 126 17.11 6.37 -0.81
C TYR A 126 16.03 5.50 -0.17
N GLN A 127 16.11 4.18 -0.31
CA GLN A 127 15.16 3.22 0.26
C GLN A 127 15.85 1.97 0.79
N ASP A 128 15.09 1.03 1.34
CA ASP A 128 15.63 -0.24 1.81
C ASP A 128 16.08 -1.11 0.63
N PHE A 129 17.10 -1.93 0.84
CA PHE A 129 17.62 -2.86 -0.18
C PHE A 129 16.52 -3.70 -0.84
N GLY A 130 15.56 -4.19 -0.05
CA GLY A 130 14.44 -4.97 -0.56
C GLY A 130 13.58 -4.23 -1.60
N HIS A 131 13.45 -2.91 -1.51
CA HIS A 131 12.71 -2.07 -2.46
C HIS A 131 13.49 -1.79 -3.75
N SER A 132 14.80 -2.02 -3.76
CA SER A 132 15.70 -1.64 -4.85
C SER A 132 16.14 -2.80 -5.72
N HIS A 133 15.76 -4.03 -5.38
CA HIS A 133 16.19 -5.24 -6.09
C HIS A 133 15.01 -6.19 -6.30
N TRP A 134 14.87 -6.71 -7.52
CA TRP A 134 13.73 -7.54 -7.92
C TRP A 134 14.09 -8.96 -8.29
N GLN A 135 15.29 -9.20 -8.84
CA GLN A 135 15.71 -10.52 -9.37
C GLN A 135 15.91 -11.57 -8.27
N ASN A 136 16.35 -11.16 -7.08
CA ASN A 136 16.56 -12.05 -5.95
C ASN A 136 15.23 -12.45 -5.27
N SER A 137 14.30 -12.97 -6.05
CA SER A 137 12.94 -13.35 -5.63
C SER A 137 12.58 -14.75 -6.13
N LEU A 138 11.55 -15.34 -5.52
CA LEU A 138 11.06 -16.66 -5.94
C LEU A 138 10.40 -16.61 -7.32
N ILE A 139 9.57 -15.60 -7.57
CA ILE A 139 8.97 -15.33 -8.89
C ILE A 139 9.26 -13.88 -9.23
N TRP A 140 9.89 -13.63 -10.37
CA TRP A 140 10.19 -12.26 -10.74
C TRP A 140 10.06 -11.96 -12.24
N GLY A 141 9.86 -10.67 -12.56
CA GLY A 141 9.80 -10.17 -13.91
C GLY A 141 10.06 -8.67 -14.04
N ILE A 142 10.79 -8.28 -15.08
CA ILE A 142 11.16 -6.89 -15.35
C ILE A 142 10.80 -6.55 -16.79
N GLY A 143 10.11 -5.42 -17.01
CA GLY A 143 9.75 -4.92 -18.33
C GLY A 143 8.75 -5.80 -19.09
N LEU A 144 7.85 -6.47 -18.39
CA LEU A 144 6.94 -7.46 -18.95
C LEU A 144 5.58 -6.88 -19.34
N GLU A 145 4.93 -7.55 -20.27
CA GLU A 145 3.58 -7.23 -20.73
C GLU A 145 2.67 -8.46 -20.68
N ASN A 146 1.40 -8.25 -20.30
CA ASN A 146 0.35 -9.27 -20.35
C ASN A 146 0.74 -10.51 -19.54
N VAL A 147 1.04 -10.35 -18.26
CA VAL A 147 1.44 -11.42 -17.35
C VAL A 147 0.32 -11.72 -16.37
N SER A 148 0.06 -13.01 -16.15
CA SER A 148 -0.92 -13.43 -15.15
C SER A 148 -0.35 -14.52 -14.25
N ILE A 149 -0.71 -14.49 -12.96
CA ILE A 149 -0.56 -15.59 -12.00
C ILE A 149 -1.96 -15.85 -11.45
N VAL A 150 -2.49 -17.03 -11.72
CA VAL A 150 -3.91 -17.33 -11.41
C VAL A 150 -4.12 -18.75 -10.90
N GLY A 151 -5.23 -18.94 -10.18
CA GLY A 151 -5.70 -20.26 -9.77
C GLY A 151 -5.42 -20.62 -8.31
N PRO A 152 -6.10 -21.61 -7.75
CA PRO A 152 -6.21 -21.87 -6.31
C PRO A 152 -4.99 -22.57 -5.71
N GLY A 153 -3.78 -22.18 -6.09
CA GLY A 153 -2.53 -22.73 -5.56
C GLY A 153 -1.98 -21.94 -4.39
N LEU A 154 -0.88 -22.46 -3.85
CA LEU A 154 -0.14 -21.86 -2.75
C LEU A 154 1.29 -21.50 -3.20
N ILE A 155 1.74 -20.29 -2.90
CA ILE A 155 3.14 -19.90 -2.93
C ILE A 155 3.62 -19.90 -1.48
N ASN A 156 4.50 -20.83 -1.12
CA ASN A 156 5.06 -20.93 0.23
C ASN A 156 6.52 -20.48 0.21
N GLY A 157 6.76 -19.29 0.73
CA GLY A 157 8.09 -18.68 0.78
C GLY A 157 8.94 -19.09 1.98
N LYS A 158 8.74 -20.30 2.55
CA LYS A 158 9.46 -20.78 3.75
C LYS A 158 10.98 -20.60 3.67
N GLY A 159 11.58 -20.82 2.50
CA GLY A 159 13.03 -20.67 2.27
C GLY A 159 13.48 -19.24 1.98
N LEU A 160 12.56 -18.27 1.93
CA LEU A 160 12.90 -16.86 1.71
C LEU A 160 13.40 -16.19 2.99
N THR A 161 14.38 -15.32 2.86
CA THR A 161 14.84 -14.50 3.97
C THR A 161 13.98 -13.26 4.16
N ARG A 162 13.76 -12.86 5.42
CA ARG A 162 13.17 -11.58 5.79
C ARG A 162 14.20 -10.44 5.84
N ARG A 163 15.47 -10.76 5.71
CA ARG A 163 16.55 -9.77 5.78
C ARG A 163 16.48 -8.83 4.59
N SER A 164 16.70 -7.57 4.86
CA SER A 164 16.96 -6.54 3.89
C SER A 164 18.10 -5.72 4.47
N PRO A 165 19.30 -5.77 3.89
CA PRO A 165 20.38 -4.89 4.29
C PRO A 165 19.91 -3.44 4.21
N ARG A 166 20.35 -2.61 5.13
CA ARG A 166 20.04 -1.18 5.07
C ARG A 166 20.77 -0.58 3.86
N ALA A 167 20.05 0.24 3.10
CA ALA A 167 20.68 1.09 2.12
C ALA A 167 21.76 1.97 2.78
N ARG A 168 22.84 2.27 2.07
CA ARG A 168 23.81 3.30 2.47
C ARG A 168 23.07 4.59 2.72
N ARG A 169 22.77 4.89 3.96
CA ARG A 169 22.15 6.14 4.34
C ARG A 169 23.21 7.22 4.31
N VAL A 170 23.00 8.23 3.50
CA VAL A 170 23.60 9.53 3.77
C VAL A 170 23.03 9.95 5.13
N ASN A 171 23.89 10.01 6.18
CA ASN A 171 23.49 10.39 7.53
C ASN A 171 22.75 11.74 7.46
N GLN A 172 21.43 11.68 7.57
CA GLN A 172 20.60 12.87 7.69
C GLN A 172 20.45 13.21 9.19
N PRO A 173 20.54 14.48 9.58
CA PRO A 173 20.29 14.87 10.96
C PRO A 173 18.87 14.44 11.37
N GLY A 174 18.77 13.56 12.38
CA GLY A 174 17.48 13.07 12.90
C GLY A 174 17.15 11.61 12.60
N ASP A 175 17.91 10.93 11.77
CA ASP A 175 17.77 9.47 11.60
C ASP A 175 18.17 8.77 12.92
N ARG A 176 17.20 8.29 13.67
CA ARG A 176 17.48 7.21 14.61
C ARG A 176 17.85 5.98 13.77
N PRO A 177 18.91 5.24 14.16
CA PRO A 177 19.08 3.91 13.64
C PRO A 177 17.79 3.13 13.98
N VAL A 178 16.99 2.82 12.96
CA VAL A 178 15.89 1.88 13.14
C VAL A 178 16.57 0.56 13.43
N THR A 179 16.64 0.17 14.67
CA THR A 179 16.99 -1.19 15.08
C THR A 179 15.82 -2.06 14.67
N LEU A 180 15.78 -2.46 13.42
CA LEU A 180 15.04 -3.65 13.01
C LEU A 180 15.65 -4.79 13.84
N GLY A 181 14.83 -5.49 14.60
CA GLY A 181 15.27 -6.50 15.55
C GLY A 181 16.27 -7.49 14.96
N GLY A 182 17.52 -7.31 15.30
CA GLY A 182 18.64 -8.06 14.79
C GLY A 182 19.71 -7.10 14.25
N GLN A 183 20.66 -6.74 15.09
CA GLN A 183 21.88 -6.07 14.64
C GLN A 183 22.52 -6.92 13.54
N SER A 184 22.68 -6.36 12.34
CA SER A 184 23.74 -6.87 11.46
C SER A 184 25.08 -6.39 12.04
N PRO A 185 25.95 -7.27 12.49
CA PRO A 185 27.29 -6.88 12.95
C PRO A 185 28.24 -6.57 11.79
N LEU A 186 27.74 -6.60 10.54
CA LEU A 186 28.52 -6.46 9.33
C LEU A 186 28.52 -5.01 8.86
N GLY A 187 29.66 -4.52 8.41
CA GLY A 187 29.81 -3.17 7.86
C GLY A 187 28.99 -2.94 6.60
N GLU A 188 28.72 -1.68 6.27
CA GLU A 188 27.82 -1.25 5.19
C GLU A 188 28.14 -1.85 3.80
N ASP A 189 29.43 -2.17 3.52
CA ASP A 189 29.86 -2.79 2.26
C ASP A 189 29.57 -4.30 2.17
N ASP A 190 29.32 -4.96 3.30
CA ASP A 190 29.05 -6.40 3.36
C ASP A 190 27.56 -6.75 3.27
N ASP A 191 26.67 -5.80 3.51
CA ASP A 191 25.23 -6.04 3.54
C ASP A 191 24.67 -6.50 2.18
N ALA A 192 25.13 -5.93 1.06
CA ALA A 192 24.75 -6.38 -0.27
C ALA A 192 25.29 -7.77 -0.59
N LYS A 193 26.51 -8.10 -0.15
CA LYS A 193 27.12 -9.42 -0.34
C LYS A 193 26.38 -10.50 0.46
N VAL A 194 25.83 -10.18 1.62
CA VAL A 194 25.04 -11.10 2.44
C VAL A 194 23.77 -11.55 1.72
N MET A 195 23.27 -10.77 0.77
CA MET A 195 22.07 -11.09 -0.01
C MET A 195 22.36 -11.92 -1.27
N ASN A 196 23.62 -12.15 -1.62
CA ASN A 196 23.98 -12.94 -2.79
C ASN A 196 23.48 -14.38 -2.67
N GLY A 197 22.66 -14.79 -3.63
CA GLY A 197 22.07 -16.12 -3.67
C GLY A 197 20.87 -16.33 -2.71
N LEU A 198 20.49 -15.32 -1.93
CA LEU A 198 19.30 -15.37 -1.06
C LEU A 198 18.08 -14.79 -1.78
N GLY A 199 16.96 -15.51 -1.76
CA GLY A 199 15.66 -14.98 -2.17
C GLY A 199 14.98 -14.24 -1.01
N ASN A 200 14.42 -13.07 -1.26
CA ASN A 200 13.75 -12.31 -0.20
C ASN A 200 12.32 -11.82 -0.51
N LYS A 201 11.74 -12.22 -1.62
CA LYS A 201 10.36 -11.89 -1.99
C LYS A 201 9.67 -13.08 -2.65
N ALA A 202 8.38 -13.26 -2.38
CA ALA A 202 7.65 -14.30 -3.08
C ALA A 202 7.39 -13.92 -4.53
N ILE A 203 6.88 -12.70 -4.78
CA ILE A 203 6.65 -12.17 -6.13
C ILE A 203 7.26 -10.77 -6.24
N SER A 204 7.96 -10.52 -7.33
CA SER A 204 8.56 -9.21 -7.61
C SER A 204 8.43 -8.82 -9.09
N LEU A 205 7.84 -7.65 -9.34
CA LEU A 205 7.58 -7.12 -10.68
C LEU A 205 8.10 -5.69 -10.80
N LYS A 206 8.83 -5.41 -11.89
CA LYS A 206 9.35 -4.07 -12.16
C LYS A 206 8.98 -3.61 -13.56
N LEU A 207 8.55 -2.34 -13.72
CA LEU A 207 8.29 -1.69 -15.02
C LEU A 207 7.48 -2.55 -16.00
N SER A 208 6.45 -3.22 -15.48
CA SER A 208 5.60 -4.14 -16.24
C SER A 208 4.21 -3.55 -16.47
N ARG A 209 3.43 -4.11 -17.40
CA ARG A 209 2.07 -3.65 -17.66
C ARG A 209 1.10 -4.79 -17.96
N ASN A 210 -0.22 -4.53 -17.73
CA ASN A 210 -1.30 -5.49 -17.90
C ASN A 210 -1.05 -6.77 -17.09
N VAL A 211 -0.97 -6.61 -15.77
CA VAL A 211 -0.67 -7.71 -14.84
C VAL A 211 -1.94 -8.11 -14.10
N LEU A 212 -2.20 -9.42 -14.04
CA LEU A 212 -3.30 -10.02 -13.27
C LEU A 212 -2.76 -11.03 -12.26
N LEU A 213 -3.05 -10.80 -10.97
CA LEU A 213 -2.76 -11.70 -9.87
C LEU A 213 -4.09 -12.12 -9.23
N ARG A 214 -4.48 -13.41 -9.30
CA ARG A 214 -5.82 -13.79 -8.87
C ARG A 214 -5.95 -15.22 -8.36
N ASP A 215 -6.78 -15.40 -7.31
CA ASP A 215 -7.28 -16.69 -6.79
C ASP A 215 -6.23 -17.59 -6.11
N PHE A 216 -5.07 -17.09 -5.72
CA PHE A 216 -4.04 -17.88 -5.04
C PHE A 216 -3.76 -17.39 -3.61
N SER A 217 -2.96 -18.18 -2.89
CA SER A 217 -2.50 -17.81 -1.54
C SER A 217 -0.98 -17.69 -1.48
N ILE A 218 -0.48 -16.81 -0.60
CA ILE A 218 0.93 -16.69 -0.24
C ILE A 218 1.08 -16.93 1.25
N LEU A 219 1.96 -17.85 1.63
CA LEU A 219 2.40 -18.07 3.00
C LEU A 219 3.89 -17.77 3.12
N ASN A 220 4.32 -17.01 4.12
CA ASN A 220 5.73 -16.65 4.33
C ASN A 220 6.34 -15.89 3.13
N GLY A 221 5.87 -14.69 2.85
CA GLY A 221 6.28 -13.90 1.68
C GLY A 221 7.74 -13.42 1.67
N GLY A 222 8.52 -13.69 2.71
CA GLY A 222 9.88 -13.16 2.86
C GLY A 222 9.88 -11.74 3.42
N HIS A 223 10.63 -10.85 2.81
CA HIS A 223 10.63 -9.42 3.13
C HIS A 223 9.39 -8.71 2.56
N PHE A 224 8.97 -9.10 1.35
CA PHE A 224 7.70 -8.72 0.72
C PHE A 224 7.00 -9.95 0.13
N ALA A 225 5.71 -10.10 0.37
CA ALA A 225 4.96 -11.14 -0.32
C ALA A 225 4.76 -10.78 -1.80
N LEU A 226 4.46 -9.53 -2.09
CA LEU A 226 4.44 -8.95 -3.43
C LEU A 226 5.10 -7.58 -3.41
N LEU A 227 6.12 -7.39 -4.23
CA LEU A 227 6.66 -6.08 -4.58
C LEU A 227 6.35 -5.78 -6.05
N ALA A 228 5.55 -4.75 -6.32
CA ALA A 228 5.28 -4.24 -7.66
C ALA A 228 5.79 -2.81 -7.77
N THR A 229 6.86 -2.58 -8.57
CA THR A 229 7.44 -1.25 -8.75
C THR A 229 7.29 -0.78 -10.19
N GLY A 230 6.61 0.35 -10.39
CA GLY A 230 6.41 0.92 -11.72
C GLY A 230 5.50 0.08 -12.63
N VAL A 231 4.57 -0.68 -12.08
CA VAL A 231 3.64 -1.52 -12.84
C VAL A 231 2.39 -0.74 -13.22
N ASP A 232 1.99 -0.82 -14.48
CA ASP A 232 0.79 -0.18 -15.02
C ASP A 232 -0.32 -1.21 -15.30
N ASN A 233 -1.58 -0.85 -15.05
CA ASN A 233 -2.74 -1.73 -15.21
C ASN A 233 -2.58 -3.03 -14.41
N LEU A 234 -2.38 -2.90 -13.09
CA LEU A 234 -2.26 -4.02 -12.17
C LEU A 234 -3.62 -4.36 -11.55
N THR A 235 -3.99 -5.63 -11.62
CA THR A 235 -5.17 -6.16 -10.91
C THR A 235 -4.74 -7.26 -9.94
N ILE A 236 -5.12 -7.12 -8.66
CA ILE A 236 -4.95 -8.12 -7.61
C ILE A 236 -6.35 -8.43 -7.08
N ASP A 237 -6.81 -9.66 -7.26
CA ASP A 237 -8.18 -10.03 -6.93
C ASP A 237 -8.23 -11.40 -6.26
N ASN A 238 -8.95 -11.49 -5.13
CA ASN A 238 -9.14 -12.74 -4.36
C ASN A 238 -7.80 -13.45 -4.00
N VAL A 239 -6.78 -12.66 -3.65
CA VAL A 239 -5.49 -13.19 -3.17
C VAL A 239 -5.46 -13.17 -1.65
N LYS A 240 -5.01 -14.28 -1.04
CA LYS A 240 -4.81 -14.39 0.41
C LYS A 240 -3.33 -14.37 0.73
N VAL A 241 -2.92 -13.49 1.63
CA VAL A 241 -1.52 -13.39 2.07
C VAL A 241 -1.44 -13.56 3.58
N ASP A 242 -0.57 -14.45 4.01
CA ASP A 242 -0.26 -14.66 5.41
C ASP A 242 1.25 -14.63 5.59
N THR A 243 1.76 -13.47 5.97
CA THR A 243 3.19 -13.19 5.95
C THR A 243 3.64 -12.44 7.20
N ASN A 244 4.95 -12.37 7.39
CA ASN A 244 5.52 -11.69 8.55
C ASN A 244 5.70 -10.18 8.33
N ARG A 245 6.07 -9.77 7.11
CA ARG A 245 6.30 -8.38 6.73
C ARG A 245 5.34 -7.96 5.64
N ASP A 246 5.64 -6.88 4.90
CA ASP A 246 4.72 -6.29 3.92
C ASP A 246 4.01 -7.34 3.06
N GLY A 247 2.69 -7.24 3.00
CA GLY A 247 1.87 -8.09 2.16
C GLY A 247 1.93 -7.66 0.70
N PHE A 248 1.18 -6.62 0.33
CA PHE A 248 1.27 -6.00 -0.99
C PHE A 248 1.98 -4.67 -0.89
N ASP A 249 3.15 -4.57 -1.49
CA ASP A 249 3.93 -3.36 -1.66
C ASP A 249 3.79 -2.86 -3.10
N ILE A 250 3.01 -1.80 -3.28
CA ILE A 250 2.62 -1.22 -4.57
C ILE A 250 3.33 0.12 -4.73
N ASP A 251 4.46 0.10 -5.41
CA ASP A 251 5.37 1.22 -5.49
C ASP A 251 5.38 1.87 -6.89
N SER A 252 5.13 3.15 -6.97
CA SER A 252 5.19 3.91 -8.22
C SER A 252 4.32 3.32 -9.34
N CYS A 253 3.17 2.72 -9.00
CA CYS A 253 2.26 2.02 -9.92
C CYS A 253 1.09 2.91 -10.35
N ARG A 254 0.49 2.60 -11.51
CA ARG A 254 -0.65 3.33 -12.06
C ARG A 254 -1.79 2.41 -12.51
N ASN A 255 -3.03 2.87 -12.34
CA ASN A 255 -4.23 2.12 -12.69
C ASN A 255 -4.25 0.76 -11.97
N VAL A 256 -4.27 0.79 -10.64
CA VAL A 256 -4.21 -0.40 -9.78
C VAL A 256 -5.58 -0.72 -9.21
N ARG A 257 -5.95 -1.98 -9.22
CA ARG A 257 -7.14 -2.52 -8.54
C ARG A 257 -6.75 -3.62 -7.59
N ILE A 258 -7.09 -3.47 -6.32
CA ILE A 258 -6.93 -4.49 -5.27
C ILE A 258 -8.32 -4.76 -4.70
N SER A 259 -8.81 -6.00 -4.85
CA SER A 259 -10.16 -6.35 -4.43
C SER A 259 -10.27 -7.76 -3.87
N ASN A 260 -11.22 -7.97 -2.95
CA ASN A 260 -11.58 -9.28 -2.43
C ASN A 260 -10.42 -10.04 -1.75
N CYS A 261 -9.42 -9.31 -1.25
CA CYS A 261 -8.21 -9.88 -0.68
C CYS A 261 -8.30 -10.03 0.85
N SER A 262 -7.53 -10.98 1.40
CA SER A 262 -7.28 -11.10 2.83
C SER A 262 -5.77 -11.06 3.06
N VAL A 263 -5.29 -10.06 3.80
CA VAL A 263 -3.84 -9.84 3.97
C VAL A 263 -3.51 -9.74 5.45
N ASN A 264 -2.72 -10.69 5.94
CA ASN A 264 -2.22 -10.73 7.30
C ASN A 264 -0.73 -10.43 7.36
N SER A 265 -0.33 -9.45 8.18
CA SER A 265 1.07 -9.09 8.40
C SER A 265 1.27 -8.50 9.81
N PRO A 266 1.59 -9.31 10.82
CA PRO A 266 1.72 -8.79 12.19
C PRO A 266 2.90 -7.85 12.40
N ASN A 267 3.95 -7.92 11.60
CA ASN A 267 5.18 -7.15 11.85
C ASN A 267 5.43 -6.03 10.84
N ASP A 268 4.57 -5.84 9.84
CA ASP A 268 4.63 -4.72 8.90
C ASP A 268 3.27 -4.47 8.22
N ASP A 269 3.22 -3.65 7.19
CA ASP A 269 1.98 -3.22 6.56
C ASP A 269 1.35 -4.34 5.70
N ALA A 270 0.03 -4.53 5.79
CA ALA A 270 -0.67 -5.53 4.98
C ALA A 270 -0.80 -5.11 3.51
N ILE A 271 -1.28 -3.90 3.27
CA ILE A 271 -1.37 -3.31 1.93
C ILE A 271 -0.76 -1.91 2.01
N VAL A 272 0.32 -1.70 1.29
CA VAL A 272 1.01 -0.41 1.28
C VAL A 272 1.20 0.12 -0.12
N LEU A 273 0.83 1.39 -0.31
CA LEU A 273 1.16 2.16 -1.49
C LEU A 273 2.42 2.96 -1.20
N LYS A 274 3.41 2.84 -2.06
CA LYS A 274 4.67 3.59 -1.99
C LYS A 274 4.91 4.36 -3.28
N SER A 275 5.84 5.27 -3.24
CA SER A 275 6.25 6.08 -4.37
C SER A 275 7.72 6.43 -4.20
N SER A 276 8.55 5.38 -4.20
CA SER A 276 9.99 5.44 -3.92
C SER A 276 10.80 6.02 -5.09
N TYR A 277 12.07 6.26 -4.85
CA TYR A 277 13.02 6.64 -5.90
C TYR A 277 13.77 5.44 -6.51
N ALA A 278 13.30 4.21 -6.25
CA ALA A 278 13.97 2.97 -6.69
C ALA A 278 14.10 2.82 -8.21
N LEU A 279 13.26 3.52 -8.97
CA LEU A 279 13.33 3.58 -10.45
C LEU A 279 14.37 4.56 -10.98
N GLY A 280 15.01 5.39 -10.12
CA GLY A 280 15.90 6.47 -10.52
C GLY A 280 15.20 7.77 -10.91
N PHE A 281 13.90 7.83 -10.76
CA PHE A 281 13.09 9.03 -10.96
C PHE A 281 11.82 8.99 -10.10
N ALA A 282 11.34 10.16 -9.73
CA ALA A 282 10.10 10.28 -8.97
C ALA A 282 8.89 9.95 -9.85
N ARG A 283 8.06 9.01 -9.40
CA ARG A 283 6.84 8.58 -10.11
C ARG A 283 5.72 8.36 -9.11
N ALA A 284 4.60 9.05 -9.32
CA ALA A 284 3.44 8.90 -8.44
C ALA A 284 2.82 7.50 -8.54
N THR A 285 2.34 7.00 -7.40
CA THR A 285 1.34 5.93 -7.35
C THR A 285 -0.03 6.57 -7.49
N GLU A 286 -0.72 6.26 -8.59
CA GLU A 286 -1.95 6.98 -8.96
C GLU A 286 -3.03 6.12 -9.61
N ASN A 287 -4.29 6.58 -9.50
CA ASN A 287 -5.47 5.89 -10.02
C ASN A 287 -5.61 4.49 -9.37
N VAL A 288 -5.70 4.46 -8.05
CA VAL A 288 -5.72 3.21 -7.27
C VAL A 288 -7.08 3.02 -6.61
N THR A 289 -7.61 1.79 -6.67
CA THR A 289 -8.73 1.35 -5.84
C THR A 289 -8.33 0.18 -4.96
N ILE A 290 -8.64 0.26 -3.65
CA ILE A 290 -8.52 -0.85 -2.69
C ILE A 290 -9.91 -1.06 -2.10
N THR A 291 -10.50 -2.25 -2.29
CA THR A 291 -11.89 -2.48 -1.88
C THR A 291 -12.17 -3.92 -1.45
N ASN A 292 -13.26 -4.12 -0.68
CA ASN A 292 -13.78 -5.43 -0.30
C ASN A 292 -12.71 -6.37 0.29
N SER A 293 -11.85 -5.86 1.15
CA SER A 293 -10.70 -6.63 1.63
C SER A 293 -10.61 -6.62 3.15
N LEU A 294 -9.92 -7.61 3.70
CA LEU A 294 -9.62 -7.74 5.11
C LEU A 294 -8.11 -7.60 5.33
N VAL A 295 -7.73 -6.82 6.34
CA VAL A 295 -6.35 -6.70 6.79
C VAL A 295 -6.24 -7.04 8.28
N SER A 296 -5.14 -7.69 8.69
CA SER A 296 -4.99 -8.19 10.05
C SER A 296 -3.54 -8.31 10.52
N GLY A 297 -3.38 -8.46 11.85
CA GLY A 297 -2.11 -8.71 12.52
C GLY A 297 -2.12 -10.00 13.34
N TYR A 298 -2.72 -11.09 12.84
CA TYR A 298 -2.69 -12.41 13.48
C TYR A 298 -1.29 -13.04 13.42
N ASP A 299 -1.03 -14.02 14.25
CA ASP A 299 0.17 -14.83 14.16
C ASP A 299 0.27 -15.46 12.75
N ILE A 300 1.49 -15.63 12.25
CA ILE A 300 1.73 -16.13 10.89
C ILE A 300 1.23 -17.57 10.74
N GLY A 301 0.52 -17.82 9.65
CA GLY A 301 -0.08 -19.10 9.33
C GLY A 301 -1.54 -19.22 9.79
N TYR A 302 -1.98 -18.36 10.70
CA TYR A 302 -3.29 -18.48 11.33
C TYR A 302 -4.42 -17.73 10.62
N LEU A 303 -4.11 -16.95 9.60
CA LEU A 303 -5.13 -16.50 8.65
C LEU A 303 -5.52 -17.65 7.71
N LEU A 304 -4.53 -18.36 7.15
CA LEU A 304 -4.79 -19.42 6.16
C LEU A 304 -5.32 -20.71 6.78
N ASP A 305 -5.00 -21.02 8.04
CA ASP A 305 -5.56 -22.17 8.75
C ASP A 305 -6.95 -21.91 9.36
N GLY A 306 -7.40 -20.63 9.33
CA GLY A 306 -8.72 -20.23 9.81
C GLY A 306 -8.87 -20.18 11.34
N THR A 307 -7.79 -20.17 12.12
CA THR A 307 -7.84 -20.12 13.59
C THR A 307 -7.65 -18.72 14.17
N PHE A 308 -7.10 -17.77 13.39
CA PHE A 308 -6.98 -16.34 13.72
C PHE A 308 -6.31 -16.06 15.08
N LYS A 309 -5.25 -16.78 15.42
CA LYS A 309 -4.55 -16.63 16.70
C LYS A 309 -3.87 -15.25 16.83
N ARG A 310 -3.82 -14.75 18.06
CA ARG A 310 -3.38 -13.40 18.42
C ARG A 310 -2.41 -13.42 19.60
N ASN A 311 -1.32 -14.20 19.51
CA ASN A 311 -0.31 -14.27 20.59
C ASN A 311 0.74 -13.17 20.44
N VAL A 312 0.98 -12.68 19.23
CA VAL A 312 1.89 -11.55 18.98
C VAL A 312 1.26 -10.28 19.51
N THR A 313 1.81 -9.74 20.59
CA THR A 313 1.35 -8.50 21.22
C THR A 313 2.10 -7.27 20.73
N GLU A 314 3.31 -7.46 20.24
CA GLU A 314 4.20 -6.39 19.77
C GLU A 314 4.88 -6.79 18.46
N ALA A 315 5.02 -5.83 17.55
CA ALA A 315 5.90 -6.00 16.42
C ALA A 315 7.37 -5.86 16.84
N PRO A 316 8.34 -6.55 16.22
CA PRO A 316 9.74 -6.51 16.62
C PRO A 316 10.36 -5.12 16.69
N ASP A 317 9.85 -4.18 15.92
CA ASP A 317 10.34 -2.82 15.78
C ASP A 317 9.31 -1.74 16.16
N ARG A 318 8.11 -2.11 16.59
CA ARG A 318 6.96 -1.24 16.83
C ARG A 318 6.11 -1.75 17.99
N ASP A 319 5.24 -0.87 18.45
CA ASP A 319 4.23 -1.19 19.44
C ASP A 319 3.00 -1.83 18.82
N GLY A 320 2.77 -3.08 19.09
CA GLY A 320 1.61 -3.84 18.64
C GLY A 320 1.67 -4.30 17.18
N PRO A 321 0.86 -5.30 16.80
CA PRO A 321 0.79 -5.80 15.43
C PRO A 321 0.45 -4.71 14.42
N THR A 322 1.12 -4.73 13.27
CA THR A 322 0.99 -3.68 12.25
C THR A 322 -0.19 -3.95 11.31
N GLY A 323 -0.10 -4.83 10.37
CA GLY A 323 -1.18 -5.35 9.51
C GLY A 323 -2.14 -4.32 8.89
N ARG A 324 -1.71 -3.10 8.66
CA ARG A 324 -2.57 -1.97 8.26
C ARG A 324 -2.58 -1.70 6.76
N VAL A 325 -3.45 -0.78 6.33
CA VAL A 325 -3.38 -0.13 5.03
C VAL A 325 -2.66 1.22 5.18
N LYS A 326 -1.67 1.46 4.30
CA LYS A 326 -0.82 2.65 4.40
C LYS A 326 -0.51 3.25 3.04
N LEU A 327 -0.38 4.57 2.98
CA LEU A 327 0.28 5.33 1.94
C LEU A 327 1.60 5.86 2.52
N GLY A 328 2.72 5.55 1.87
CA GLY A 328 4.05 5.86 2.40
C GLY A 328 4.76 4.60 2.92
N THR A 329 5.92 4.70 3.59
CA THR A 329 6.66 5.90 3.95
C THR A 329 7.41 6.51 2.78
N GLU A 330 7.95 5.69 1.85
CA GLU A 330 8.61 6.17 0.64
C GLU A 330 7.59 6.94 -0.21
N SER A 331 7.84 8.23 -0.41
CA SER A 331 6.86 9.18 -0.96
C SER A 331 7.46 10.22 -1.91
N ASN A 332 8.52 9.88 -2.63
CA ASN A 332 9.21 10.81 -3.54
C ASN A 332 8.35 11.28 -4.72
N GLY A 333 7.57 10.37 -5.32
CA GLY A 333 6.72 10.69 -6.46
C GLY A 333 5.29 11.13 -6.08
N GLY A 334 4.89 10.81 -4.84
CA GLY A 334 3.57 11.15 -4.30
C GLY A 334 2.45 10.15 -4.62
N PHE A 335 1.25 10.51 -4.18
CA PHE A 335 0.04 9.69 -4.26
C PHE A 335 -1.12 10.55 -4.72
N LYS A 336 -1.91 10.10 -5.70
CA LYS A 336 -3.07 10.87 -6.16
C LYS A 336 -4.17 10.02 -6.77
N ASN A 337 -5.40 10.49 -6.64
CA ASN A 337 -6.59 9.83 -7.16
C ASN A 337 -6.73 8.40 -6.64
N ILE A 338 -6.91 8.27 -5.30
CA ILE A 338 -6.94 6.99 -4.59
C ILE A 338 -8.28 6.84 -3.88
N THR A 339 -8.90 5.69 -4.04
CA THR A 339 -10.11 5.31 -3.30
C THR A 339 -9.86 4.03 -2.51
N ILE A 340 -10.14 4.08 -1.20
CA ILE A 340 -10.07 2.94 -0.28
C ILE A 340 -11.47 2.75 0.32
N SER A 341 -12.08 1.57 0.15
CA SER A 341 -13.46 1.38 0.58
C SER A 341 -13.80 -0.06 0.97
N ASN A 342 -14.82 -0.22 1.82
CA ASN A 342 -15.35 -1.52 2.20
C ASN A 342 -14.28 -2.46 2.78
N LEU A 343 -13.51 -1.99 3.76
CA LEU A 343 -12.46 -2.77 4.38
C LEU A 343 -12.79 -3.14 5.83
N VAL A 344 -12.26 -4.27 6.26
CA VAL A 344 -12.26 -4.70 7.65
C VAL A 344 -10.82 -4.76 8.15
N PHE A 345 -10.56 -4.14 9.29
CA PHE A 345 -9.30 -4.20 10.02
C PHE A 345 -9.52 -5.00 11.29
N ASP A 346 -8.73 -6.03 11.53
CA ASP A 346 -8.86 -6.82 12.74
C ASP A 346 -7.50 -7.08 13.41
N HIS A 347 -7.38 -6.63 14.66
CA HIS A 347 -6.19 -6.79 15.48
C HIS A 347 -4.93 -6.23 14.82
N CYS A 348 -5.00 -5.02 14.30
CA CYS A 348 -3.91 -4.35 13.59
C CYS A 348 -3.95 -2.84 13.81
N ARG A 349 -2.95 -2.11 13.29
CA ARG A 349 -2.95 -0.64 13.31
C ARG A 349 -4.03 -0.09 12.39
N GLY A 350 -4.42 1.16 12.59
CA GLY A 350 -5.37 1.86 11.74
C GLY A 350 -4.76 2.35 10.42
N LEU A 351 -5.49 3.19 9.73
CA LEU A 351 -5.08 3.82 8.47
C LEU A 351 -3.92 4.79 8.67
N ALA A 352 -2.92 4.75 7.77
CA ALA A 352 -1.81 5.71 7.76
C ALA A 352 -1.65 6.34 6.38
N LEU A 353 -1.66 7.68 6.32
CA LEU A 353 -1.43 8.48 5.14
C LEU A 353 -0.22 9.38 5.39
N GLU A 354 0.90 9.06 4.75
CA GLU A 354 2.19 9.67 5.05
C GLU A 354 2.85 10.18 3.77
N THR A 355 3.32 11.42 3.80
CA THR A 355 4.23 11.97 2.79
C THR A 355 5.35 12.71 3.49
N VAL A 356 6.58 12.21 3.34
CA VAL A 356 7.75 12.69 4.08
C VAL A 356 9.02 12.86 3.23
N ASP A 357 8.97 12.46 1.96
CA ASP A 357 10.13 12.48 1.04
C ASP A 357 9.92 13.40 -0.17
N GLY A 358 9.02 14.38 -0.06
CA GLY A 358 8.84 15.44 -1.07
C GLY A 358 7.62 15.25 -1.99
N GLY A 359 6.94 14.12 -1.97
CA GLY A 359 5.80 13.85 -2.85
C GLY A 359 4.51 14.55 -2.43
N LEU A 360 3.62 14.74 -3.38
CA LEU A 360 2.28 15.27 -3.18
C LEU A 360 1.30 14.14 -2.89
N LEU A 361 0.63 14.16 -1.73
CA LEU A 361 -0.47 13.25 -1.39
C LEU A 361 -1.78 14.02 -1.49
N GLU A 362 -2.60 13.70 -2.49
CA GLU A 362 -3.84 14.43 -2.77
C GLU A 362 -4.93 13.58 -3.42
N ASP A 363 -6.17 14.06 -3.35
CA ASP A 363 -7.34 13.44 -3.99
C ASP A 363 -7.56 11.99 -3.49
N VAL A 364 -7.64 11.83 -2.16
CA VAL A 364 -7.84 10.55 -1.49
C VAL A 364 -9.22 10.48 -0.86
N THR A 365 -9.98 9.45 -1.19
CA THR A 365 -11.26 9.13 -0.56
C THR A 365 -11.19 7.79 0.15
N ILE A 366 -11.57 7.77 1.45
CA ILE A 366 -11.61 6.57 2.29
C ILE A 366 -13.00 6.44 2.88
N THR A 367 -13.67 5.29 2.71
CA THR A 367 -15.04 5.14 3.20
C THR A 367 -15.42 3.69 3.52
N ASN A 368 -16.42 3.52 4.39
CA ASN A 368 -16.98 2.23 4.78
C ASN A 368 -15.92 1.29 5.37
N ILE A 369 -15.27 1.71 6.46
CA ILE A 369 -14.25 0.94 7.14
C ILE A 369 -14.74 0.52 8.53
N THR A 370 -14.57 -0.76 8.85
CA THR A 370 -14.75 -1.27 10.21
C THR A 370 -13.42 -1.72 10.78
N MET A 371 -13.08 -1.27 11.98
CA MET A 371 -11.84 -1.61 12.68
C MET A 371 -12.15 -2.19 14.05
N ARG A 372 -11.47 -3.27 14.44
CA ARG A 372 -11.59 -3.87 15.75
C ARG A 372 -10.23 -4.18 16.35
N ASP A 373 -10.09 -3.93 17.67
CA ASP A 373 -8.85 -4.16 18.41
C ASP A 373 -7.66 -3.44 17.76
N VAL A 374 -7.85 -2.12 17.50
CA VAL A 374 -6.83 -1.29 16.86
C VAL A 374 -5.63 -1.12 17.79
N THR A 375 -4.46 -1.53 17.33
CA THR A 375 -3.24 -1.64 18.16
C THR A 375 -2.39 -0.37 18.18
N ASN A 376 -2.82 0.67 17.48
CA ASN A 376 -2.16 1.97 17.40
C ASN A 376 -3.21 3.07 17.08
N SER A 377 -2.81 4.18 16.49
CA SER A 377 -3.72 5.25 16.03
C SER A 377 -4.75 4.72 15.02
N PRO A 378 -6.07 4.98 15.20
CA PRO A 378 -7.07 4.64 14.19
C PRO A 378 -6.87 5.35 12.85
N LEU A 379 -6.52 6.64 12.91
CA LEU A 379 -6.26 7.49 11.74
C LEU A 379 -4.96 8.27 11.96
N PHE A 380 -4.00 8.10 11.07
CA PHE A 380 -2.70 8.76 11.14
C PHE A 380 -2.38 9.45 9.81
N LEU A 381 -2.48 10.78 9.76
CA LEU A 381 -2.15 11.60 8.61
C LEU A 381 -0.89 12.41 8.95
N ARG A 382 0.18 12.20 8.19
CA ARG A 382 1.48 12.85 8.46
C ARG A 382 2.11 13.45 7.21
N LEU A 383 2.33 14.75 7.25
CA LEU A 383 3.28 15.46 6.40
C LEU A 383 4.58 15.68 7.18
N GLY A 384 5.73 15.32 6.62
CA GLY A 384 7.03 15.47 7.26
C GLY A 384 8.13 15.82 6.28
N LYS A 385 9.38 15.85 6.76
CA LYS A 385 10.57 16.14 5.93
C LYS A 385 11.72 15.17 6.22
N ARG A 386 11.45 13.86 6.10
CA ARG A 386 12.49 12.82 6.14
C ARG A 386 13.47 12.96 4.98
N MET A 387 12.95 13.33 3.81
CA MET A 387 13.67 13.72 2.60
C MET A 387 14.67 12.69 2.10
N ARG A 388 14.30 11.40 2.12
CA ARG A 388 15.09 10.35 1.46
C ARG A 388 14.90 10.42 -0.04
N GLY A 389 15.73 11.21 -0.71
CA GLY A 389 15.66 11.47 -2.15
C GLY A 389 16.81 12.35 -2.62
N PRO A 390 16.85 12.70 -3.92
CA PRO A 390 17.90 13.58 -4.47
C PRO A 390 17.96 14.92 -3.76
N ALA A 391 19.17 15.47 -3.67
CA ALA A 391 19.38 16.80 -3.12
C ALA A 391 18.52 17.85 -3.86
N GLY A 392 17.96 18.80 -3.12
CA GLY A 392 17.09 19.85 -3.68
C GLY A 392 15.62 19.43 -3.85
N THR A 393 15.22 18.24 -3.45
CA THR A 393 13.81 17.86 -3.39
C THR A 393 13.07 18.80 -2.43
N ALA A 394 11.95 19.39 -2.87
CA ALA A 394 11.10 20.23 -2.02
C ALA A 394 10.29 19.37 -1.04
N ILE A 395 9.87 19.98 0.08
CA ILE A 395 8.93 19.35 1.02
C ILE A 395 7.60 19.11 0.30
N GLY A 396 6.99 17.94 0.54
CA GLY A 396 5.72 17.56 -0.08
C GLY A 396 4.50 18.32 0.44
N GLN A 397 3.33 17.90 0.01
CA GLN A 397 2.04 18.42 0.47
C GLN A 397 1.08 17.25 0.75
N LEU A 398 0.21 17.41 1.75
CA LEU A 398 -0.89 16.51 2.04
C LEU A 398 -2.18 17.31 2.03
N ARG A 399 -3.09 17.02 1.08
CA ARG A 399 -4.32 17.81 0.93
C ARG A 399 -5.45 17.08 0.23
N ARG A 400 -6.67 17.59 0.39
CA ARG A 400 -7.88 17.07 -0.26
C ARG A 400 -8.09 15.59 0.04
N VAL A 401 -8.25 15.29 1.34
CA VAL A 401 -8.52 13.94 1.86
C VAL A 401 -9.92 13.93 2.45
N ASN A 402 -10.74 12.97 2.02
CA ASN A 402 -12.06 12.72 2.58
C ASN A 402 -12.09 11.32 3.22
N ILE A 403 -12.42 11.26 4.52
CA ILE A 403 -12.54 10.02 5.28
C ILE A 403 -13.97 9.96 5.87
N SER A 404 -14.72 8.91 5.55
CA SER A 404 -16.10 8.83 5.96
C SER A 404 -16.57 7.41 6.32
N ASN A 405 -17.65 7.29 7.09
CA ASN A 405 -18.27 6.01 7.43
C ASN A 405 -17.27 5.03 8.09
N ILE A 406 -16.67 5.47 9.19
CA ILE A 406 -15.69 4.68 9.95
C ILE A 406 -16.31 4.23 11.28
N VAL A 407 -16.19 2.95 11.62
CA VAL A 407 -16.44 2.44 12.97
C VAL A 407 -15.16 1.77 13.47
N ALA A 408 -14.61 2.29 14.58
CA ALA A 408 -13.45 1.70 15.24
C ALA A 408 -13.77 1.36 16.69
N TYR A 409 -13.52 0.13 17.10
CA TYR A 409 -13.78 -0.35 18.46
C TYR A 409 -12.52 -0.87 19.13
N ASN A 410 -12.37 -0.56 20.41
CA ASN A 410 -11.26 -0.99 21.25
C ASN A 410 -9.89 -0.51 20.74
N ALA A 411 -9.81 0.79 20.39
CA ALA A 411 -8.57 1.40 19.91
C ALA A 411 -7.58 1.62 21.07
N ASP A 412 -6.29 1.51 20.75
CA ASP A 412 -5.20 1.66 21.71
C ASP A 412 -5.26 3.05 22.37
N PRO A 413 -5.23 3.12 23.71
CA PRO A 413 -5.37 4.38 24.43
C PRO A 413 -4.12 5.27 24.36
N ARG A 414 -2.97 4.73 23.96
CA ARG A 414 -1.72 5.51 23.88
C ARG A 414 -1.77 6.55 22.77
N TYR A 415 -2.55 6.28 21.70
CA TYR A 415 -2.55 7.09 20.49
C TYR A 415 -3.96 7.54 20.12
N ALA A 416 -4.15 8.84 20.02
CA ALA A 416 -5.32 9.43 19.39
C ALA A 416 -5.31 9.22 17.86
N SER A 417 -6.38 9.59 17.18
CA SER A 417 -6.30 9.90 15.75
C SER A 417 -5.48 11.17 15.56
N ILE A 418 -4.53 11.17 14.61
CA ILE A 418 -3.54 12.23 14.47
C ILE A 418 -3.60 12.82 13.05
N ILE A 419 -3.67 14.15 12.96
CA ILE A 419 -3.48 14.91 11.71
C ILE A 419 -2.35 15.89 11.98
N ALA A 420 -1.18 15.65 11.39
CA ALA A 420 0.00 16.44 11.73
C ALA A 420 0.85 16.81 10.50
N GLY A 421 0.89 18.11 10.22
CA GLY A 421 1.92 18.72 9.38
C GLY A 421 3.21 18.98 10.14
N ILE A 422 4.01 19.90 9.63
CA ILE A 422 5.22 20.43 10.26
C ILE A 422 5.17 21.98 10.20
N PRO A 423 5.98 22.70 10.98
CA PRO A 423 6.03 24.15 10.89
C PRO A 423 6.18 24.64 9.44
N GLU A 424 5.39 25.65 9.06
CA GLU A 424 5.33 26.25 7.71
C GLU A 424 4.74 25.34 6.61
N HIS A 425 4.50 24.05 6.88
CA HIS A 425 3.89 23.09 5.93
C HIS A 425 2.72 22.38 6.60
N GLN A 426 1.53 22.87 6.31
CA GLN A 426 0.30 22.39 6.91
C GLN A 426 -0.31 21.23 6.11
N VAL A 427 -0.99 20.32 6.82
CA VAL A 427 -1.94 19.40 6.19
C VAL A 427 -3.20 20.18 5.86
N GLU A 428 -3.70 20.09 4.61
CA GLU A 428 -4.78 20.97 4.14
C GLU A 428 -6.02 20.20 3.67
N SER A 429 -7.20 20.77 3.93
CA SER A 429 -8.47 20.31 3.35
C SER A 429 -8.74 18.83 3.65
N VAL A 430 -8.87 18.48 4.92
CA VAL A 430 -9.24 17.14 5.39
C VAL A 430 -10.66 17.16 5.93
N PHE A 431 -11.52 16.31 5.38
CA PHE A 431 -12.91 16.16 5.78
C PHE A 431 -13.12 14.80 6.42
N LEU A 432 -13.58 14.79 7.68
CA LEU A 432 -13.94 13.61 8.44
C LEU A 432 -15.46 13.61 8.66
N ASN A 433 -16.16 12.57 8.19
CA ASN A 433 -17.63 12.54 8.29
C ASN A 433 -18.16 11.16 8.68
N ASN A 434 -19.15 11.14 9.56
CA ASN A 434 -19.81 9.92 10.01
C ASN A 434 -18.80 8.89 10.60
N ILE A 435 -18.14 9.28 11.69
CA ILE A 435 -17.06 8.51 12.32
C ILE A 435 -17.44 8.16 13.76
N GLN A 436 -17.29 6.88 14.13
CA GLN A 436 -17.46 6.40 15.49
C GLN A 436 -16.17 5.71 15.96
N ILE A 437 -15.56 6.20 17.04
CA ILE A 437 -14.36 5.59 17.61
C ILE A 437 -14.53 5.37 19.11
N TYR A 438 -14.28 4.13 19.55
CA TYR A 438 -14.26 3.73 20.95
C TYR A 438 -12.83 3.39 21.35
N TYR A 439 -12.20 4.27 22.10
CA TYR A 439 -10.87 4.08 22.66
C TYR A 439 -10.93 3.24 23.95
N ARG A 440 -9.89 2.53 24.28
CA ARG A 440 -9.84 1.80 25.56
C ARG A 440 -9.89 2.71 26.77
N GLY A 441 -9.34 3.92 26.68
CA GLY A 441 -9.22 4.84 27.80
C GLY A 441 -8.03 4.51 28.70
N GLY A 442 -7.99 5.09 29.89
CA GLY A 442 -6.91 4.89 30.89
C GLY A 442 -5.89 6.01 30.92
N GLY A 443 -6.08 7.09 30.16
CA GLY A 443 -5.20 8.26 30.16
C GLY A 443 -5.31 9.08 31.46
N GLY A 444 -4.16 9.44 32.04
CA GLY A 444 -4.09 10.28 33.22
C GLY A 444 -4.27 11.77 32.92
N LYS A 445 -4.58 12.55 33.96
CA LYS A 445 -4.62 14.01 33.87
C LYS A 445 -3.20 14.56 33.80
N LYS A 446 -2.86 15.20 32.69
CA LYS A 446 -1.62 15.98 32.53
C LYS A 446 -1.94 17.37 32.02
N ASP A 447 -1.15 18.34 32.44
CA ASP A 447 -1.20 19.67 31.85
C ASP A 447 -0.22 19.73 30.68
N TYR A 448 -0.74 19.79 29.47
CA TYR A 448 0.04 19.86 28.24
C TYR A 448 0.24 21.30 27.76
N SER A 449 -0.13 22.29 28.57
CA SER A 449 -0.01 23.71 28.22
C SER A 449 1.43 24.11 27.97
N ASP A 450 2.38 23.56 28.71
CA ASP A 450 3.76 24.00 28.72
C ASP A 450 4.70 23.17 27.83
N LEU A 451 4.34 21.93 27.53
CA LEU A 451 5.19 20.99 26.79
C LEU A 451 4.40 20.29 25.67
N PRO A 452 4.29 20.92 24.49
CA PRO A 452 3.69 20.26 23.33
C PRO A 452 4.52 19.03 22.91
N PRO A 453 3.89 18.00 22.31
CA PRO A 453 4.63 16.90 21.71
C PRO A 453 5.75 17.37 20.78
N PRO A 454 6.90 16.71 20.72
CA PRO A 454 8.02 17.13 19.88
C PRO A 454 7.66 17.14 18.40
N GLU A 455 8.27 18.00 17.60
CA GLU A 455 7.99 18.13 16.17
C GLU A 455 8.41 16.90 15.35
N ARG A 456 9.61 16.43 15.59
CA ARG A 456 10.15 15.22 14.94
C ARG A 456 9.97 15.22 13.40
N GLU A 457 10.22 16.34 12.76
CA GLU A 457 9.90 16.60 11.35
C GLU A 457 10.59 15.62 10.39
N ALA A 458 11.85 15.25 10.69
CA ALA A 458 12.67 14.36 9.87
C ALA A 458 12.63 12.88 10.32
N ASN A 459 11.86 12.56 11.37
CA ASN A 459 11.79 11.19 11.87
C ASN A 459 10.97 10.28 10.94
N TYR A 460 11.18 8.98 11.09
CA TYR A 460 10.27 7.98 10.52
C TYR A 460 8.85 8.20 11.09
N PRO A 461 7.83 8.31 10.22
CA PRO A 461 6.48 8.68 10.64
C PRO A 461 5.75 7.49 11.28
N GLU A 462 5.64 7.54 12.59
CA GLU A 462 4.80 6.63 13.40
C GLU A 462 4.19 7.45 14.55
N PRO A 463 2.98 7.13 15.03
CA PRO A 463 2.37 7.83 16.16
C PRO A 463 3.27 7.92 17.39
N SER A 464 4.06 6.88 17.69
CA SER A 464 5.00 6.86 18.81
C SER A 464 6.12 7.90 18.73
N MET A 465 6.37 8.49 17.55
CA MET A 465 7.38 9.56 17.42
C MET A 465 7.05 10.81 18.24
N PHE A 466 5.77 11.05 18.49
CA PHE A 466 5.33 12.20 19.29
C PHE A 466 5.45 11.98 20.80
N GLY A 467 5.75 10.75 21.24
CA GLY A 467 5.71 10.39 22.65
C GLY A 467 4.27 10.30 23.15
N GLU A 468 4.01 10.85 24.33
CA GLU A 468 2.68 10.84 24.92
C GLU A 468 1.78 11.84 24.21
N ILE A 469 0.63 11.38 23.72
CA ILE A 469 -0.32 12.23 23.02
C ILE A 469 -1.26 12.92 24.02
N PRO A 470 -1.42 14.26 23.94
CA PRO A 470 -2.21 15.02 24.91
C PRO A 470 -3.73 14.85 24.79
N ALA A 471 -4.23 14.26 23.73
CA ALA A 471 -5.63 13.97 23.48
C ALA A 471 -5.90 12.47 23.53
N TYR A 472 -7.11 12.06 23.86
CA TYR A 472 -7.52 10.67 23.66
C TYR A 472 -8.18 10.45 22.29
N GLY A 473 -8.88 11.46 21.74
CA GLY A 473 -9.67 11.39 20.51
C GLY A 473 -8.88 11.84 19.28
N PHE A 474 -8.66 13.15 19.14
CA PHE A 474 -7.93 13.72 18.01
C PHE A 474 -6.84 14.70 18.46
N PHE A 475 -5.64 14.53 17.92
CA PHE A 475 -4.55 15.48 17.99
C PHE A 475 -4.31 16.06 16.60
N ILE A 476 -4.59 17.35 16.43
CA ILE A 476 -4.48 18.07 15.14
C ILE A 476 -3.46 19.17 15.29
N ARG A 477 -2.41 19.14 14.46
CA ARG A 477 -1.36 20.15 14.50
C ARG A 477 -0.84 20.50 13.12
N HIS A 478 -0.43 21.77 12.93
CA HIS A 478 0.04 22.31 11.64
C HIS A 478 -0.93 21.91 10.52
N ALA A 479 -2.17 22.36 10.65
CA ALA A 479 -3.25 21.97 9.75
C ALA A 479 -4.12 23.17 9.34
N LYS A 480 -4.75 23.06 8.16
CA LYS A 480 -5.59 24.12 7.60
C LYS A 480 -6.82 23.55 6.91
N GLY A 481 -7.99 24.15 7.21
CA GLY A 481 -9.24 23.74 6.58
C GLY A 481 -9.63 22.30 6.94
N ILE A 482 -9.83 22.03 8.23
CA ILE A 482 -10.18 20.70 8.74
C ILE A 482 -11.66 20.72 9.18
N THR A 483 -12.43 19.77 8.70
CA THR A 483 -13.84 19.62 9.10
C THR A 483 -14.09 18.25 9.70
N LEU A 484 -14.71 18.20 10.88
CA LEU A 484 -15.24 17.00 11.53
C LEU A 484 -16.76 17.13 11.63
N SER A 485 -17.50 16.31 10.88
CA SER A 485 -18.97 16.34 10.89
C SER A 485 -19.53 14.96 11.26
N ASN A 486 -20.57 14.94 12.10
CA ASN A 486 -21.21 13.72 12.57
C ASN A 486 -20.19 12.72 13.18
N VAL A 487 -19.42 13.16 14.17
CA VAL A 487 -18.36 12.38 14.81
C VAL A 487 -18.74 12.02 16.24
N TRP A 488 -18.63 10.73 16.56
CA TRP A 488 -18.81 10.18 17.89
C TRP A 488 -17.51 9.56 18.39
N ILE A 489 -16.96 10.08 19.49
CA ILE A 489 -15.80 9.48 20.17
C ILE A 489 -16.10 9.22 21.64
N SER A 490 -15.68 8.05 22.11
CA SER A 490 -15.87 7.65 23.49
C SER A 490 -14.73 6.74 23.97
N TYR A 491 -14.75 6.40 25.24
CA TYR A 491 -13.79 5.51 25.88
C TYR A 491 -14.49 4.42 26.70
N LEU A 492 -13.83 3.28 26.83
CA LEU A 492 -14.37 2.09 27.51
C LEU A 492 -13.98 2.04 29.01
N SER A 493 -12.94 2.76 29.42
CA SER A 493 -12.53 2.94 30.83
C SER A 493 -12.14 4.40 31.06
N ASP A 494 -12.04 4.81 32.31
CA ASP A 494 -11.81 6.20 32.69
C ASP A 494 -10.68 6.87 31.90
N GLU A 495 -10.92 8.09 31.44
CA GLU A 495 -10.02 8.87 30.61
C GLU A 495 -10.03 10.33 31.04
N LEU A 496 -8.89 10.89 31.35
CA LEU A 496 -8.75 12.26 31.85
C LEU A 496 -8.09 13.23 30.87
N ARG A 497 -7.70 12.77 29.68
CA ARG A 497 -7.25 13.65 28.61
C ARG A 497 -8.46 14.27 27.89
N PRO A 498 -8.33 15.48 27.32
CA PRO A 498 -9.36 16.07 26.47
C PRO A 498 -9.57 15.24 25.19
N PRO A 499 -10.79 15.23 24.64
CA PRO A 499 -11.03 14.57 23.35
C PRO A 499 -10.30 15.21 22.18
N PHE A 500 -10.11 16.54 22.20
CA PHE A 500 -9.48 17.26 21.09
C PHE A 500 -8.38 18.18 21.59
N VAL A 501 -7.21 18.10 20.95
CA VAL A 501 -6.10 19.04 21.12
C VAL A 501 -5.72 19.60 19.75
N LEU A 502 -5.78 20.92 19.62
CA LEU A 502 -5.52 21.66 18.40
C LEU A 502 -4.30 22.56 18.61
N GLN A 503 -3.29 22.42 17.74
CA GLN A 503 -2.06 23.19 17.82
C GLN A 503 -1.65 23.71 16.44
N ASP A 504 -1.51 25.04 16.29
CA ASP A 504 -1.19 25.69 15.01
C ASP A 504 -2.14 25.25 13.89
N VAL A 505 -3.43 25.54 14.09
CA VAL A 505 -4.52 25.16 13.17
C VAL A 505 -5.21 26.42 12.66
N ASN A 506 -5.46 26.48 11.35
CA ASN A 506 -6.12 27.60 10.70
C ASN A 506 -7.38 27.11 9.95
N GLY A 507 -8.57 27.52 10.41
CA GLY A 507 -9.86 27.05 9.88
C GLY A 507 -10.13 25.61 10.29
N VAL A 508 -10.89 25.45 11.36
CA VAL A 508 -11.34 24.11 11.82
C VAL A 508 -12.79 24.18 12.28
N GLU A 509 -13.57 23.25 11.79
CA GLU A 509 -15.01 23.16 12.06
C GLU A 509 -15.38 21.81 12.66
N PHE A 510 -16.19 21.84 13.72
CA PHE A 510 -16.79 20.69 14.37
C PHE A 510 -18.30 20.83 14.29
N ASP A 511 -18.95 19.95 13.53
CA ASP A 511 -20.38 19.96 13.29
C ASP A 511 -21.01 18.64 13.73
N HIS A 512 -22.08 18.68 14.55
CA HIS A 512 -22.77 17.49 15.08
C HIS A 512 -21.79 16.49 15.75
N VAL A 513 -20.97 16.95 16.71
CA VAL A 513 -19.96 16.12 17.38
C VAL A 513 -20.40 15.71 18.78
N THR A 514 -20.26 14.44 19.10
CA THR A 514 -20.39 13.91 20.46
C THR A 514 -19.05 13.34 20.92
N ALA A 515 -18.50 13.90 22.00
CA ALA A 515 -17.27 13.42 22.62
C ALA A 515 -17.49 13.15 24.11
N GLN A 516 -17.28 11.89 24.53
CA GLN A 516 -17.33 11.55 25.95
C GLN A 516 -16.17 12.24 26.68
N ARG A 517 -16.44 12.81 27.85
CA ARG A 517 -15.40 13.44 28.69
C ARG A 517 -15.72 13.25 30.16
N ALA A 518 -14.69 13.16 30.97
CA ALA A 518 -14.84 13.16 32.41
C ALA A 518 -15.25 14.55 32.92
N LYS A 519 -15.83 14.60 34.13
CA LYS A 519 -16.17 15.87 34.78
C LYS A 519 -14.88 16.72 34.90
N ASP A 520 -15.02 18.01 34.64
CA ASP A 520 -13.94 19.01 34.70
C ASP A 520 -12.81 18.83 33.67
N VAL A 521 -12.98 17.95 32.69
CA VAL A 521 -12.08 17.84 31.52
C VAL A 521 -12.65 18.72 30.38
N PRO A 522 -11.86 19.64 29.80
CA PRO A 522 -12.31 20.45 28.68
C PRO A 522 -12.52 19.58 27.43
N ALA A 523 -13.44 19.99 26.55
CA ALA A 523 -13.62 19.32 25.27
C ALA A 523 -12.45 19.62 24.32
N PHE A 524 -11.95 20.83 24.38
CA PHE A 524 -10.85 21.30 23.55
C PHE A 524 -9.73 21.88 24.38
N PHE A 525 -8.50 21.63 23.95
CA PHE A 525 -7.31 22.38 24.32
C PHE A 525 -6.73 23.03 23.07
N PHE A 526 -6.50 24.33 23.13
CA PHE A 526 -6.02 25.13 22.01
C PHE A 526 -4.62 25.68 22.26
N ARG A 527 -3.81 25.71 21.18
CA ARG A 527 -2.58 26.46 21.11
C ARG A 527 -2.42 27.02 19.69
N ASN A 528 -2.42 28.35 19.54
CA ASN A 528 -2.30 29.06 18.27
C ASN A 528 -3.33 28.57 17.22
N VAL A 529 -4.61 28.77 17.50
CA VAL A 529 -5.72 28.35 16.63
C VAL A 529 -6.42 29.59 16.06
N LEU A 530 -6.65 29.59 14.75
CA LEU A 530 -7.38 30.64 14.02
C LEU A 530 -8.65 30.04 13.41
N ASP A 531 -9.72 30.85 13.38
CA ASP A 531 -11.01 30.52 12.76
C ASP A 531 -11.53 29.13 13.20
N PHE A 532 -11.82 29.01 14.50
CA PHE A 532 -12.41 27.83 15.11
C PHE A 532 -13.93 27.97 15.18
N ILE A 533 -14.66 26.94 14.74
CA ILE A 533 -16.12 26.91 14.76
C ILE A 533 -16.60 25.58 15.33
N THR A 534 -17.64 25.64 16.20
CA THR A 534 -18.44 24.45 16.55
C THR A 534 -19.92 24.74 16.37
N HIS A 535 -20.63 23.77 15.76
CA HIS A 535 -22.09 23.73 15.68
C HIS A 535 -22.58 22.40 16.24
N ASP A 536 -23.64 22.46 17.05
CA ASP A 536 -24.31 21.28 17.64
C ASP A 536 -23.31 20.26 18.26
N PHE A 537 -22.32 20.80 18.99
CA PHE A 537 -21.40 19.98 19.77
C PHE A 537 -22.04 19.61 21.10
N LYS A 538 -22.28 18.31 21.36
CA LYS A 538 -23.00 17.86 22.56
C LYS A 538 -22.34 18.34 23.85
N GLY A 539 -23.05 19.19 24.59
CA GLY A 539 -22.63 19.73 25.87
C GLY A 539 -21.74 20.97 25.79
N LEU A 540 -21.69 21.63 24.63
CA LEU A 540 -21.14 22.97 24.43
C LEU A 540 -22.14 23.82 23.65
N PRO A 541 -22.16 25.14 23.87
CA PRO A 541 -22.90 26.08 23.00
C PRO A 541 -22.16 26.18 21.64
N ASP A 542 -22.93 26.56 20.61
CA ASP A 542 -22.31 26.96 19.33
C ASP A 542 -21.30 28.06 19.58
N THR A 543 -20.11 27.86 19.11
CA THR A 543 -18.99 28.73 19.44
C THR A 543 -18.17 29.06 18.19
N ARG A 544 -17.84 30.36 18.04
CA ARG A 544 -16.89 30.84 17.03
C ARG A 544 -15.79 31.64 17.72
N LEU A 545 -14.55 31.29 17.40
CA LEU A 545 -13.36 31.96 17.93
C LEU A 545 -12.44 32.35 16.75
N ASP A 546 -12.28 33.65 16.51
CA ASP A 546 -11.43 34.12 15.42
C ASP A 546 -9.94 33.78 15.66
N ARG A 547 -9.51 33.86 16.94
CA ARG A 547 -8.13 33.53 17.35
C ARG A 547 -8.05 33.10 18.79
N VAL A 548 -7.31 32.03 19.06
CA VAL A 548 -6.96 31.58 20.41
C VAL A 548 -5.47 31.26 20.45
N GLU A 549 -4.70 31.98 21.26
CA GLU A 549 -3.28 31.71 21.44
C GLU A 549 -3.03 30.51 22.37
N LEU A 550 -3.71 30.51 23.53
CA LEU A 550 -3.74 29.40 24.49
C LEU A 550 -5.11 29.41 25.18
N GLY A 551 -5.78 28.25 25.22
CA GLY A 551 -7.12 28.21 25.82
C GLY A 551 -7.69 26.80 25.98
N LYS A 552 -8.84 26.74 26.66
CA LYS A 552 -9.64 25.52 26.90
C LYS A 552 -11.11 25.86 26.67
N LEU A 553 -11.85 24.93 26.08
CA LEU A 553 -13.29 25.05 25.90
C LEU A 553 -14.01 23.82 26.43
#